data_6e6034f969c3239d56e26f445c9ac6a1
#
_entry.id   6e6034f969c3239d56e26f445c9ac6a1
#
_cell.length_a   1.000
_cell.length_b   1.000
_cell.length_c   1.000
_cell.angle_alpha   90.00
_cell.angle_beta   90.00
_cell.angle_gamma   90.00
#
_symmetry.space_group_name_H-M   'P 1'
#
loop_
_entity.id
_entity.type
_entity.pdbx_description
1 polymer ?
#
loop_
_entity_poly.entity_id
_entity_poly.type
_entity_poly.pdbx_seq_one_letter_code
_entity_poly.pdbx_strand_id
1 'polypeptide(L)'
;MSLPPLADLPAILLPFVTRAEQSFRTAVEALDDDHRLSAWTPERWAQFARVTAASDFVTEQSVRDPRMLLELVQSGELDRSFASGELCAQIAAAVNLAETDDQLGRALRRQRARHQVRIIWRDLTRQADLVQTCRDLSDMADASIDQAYQWLYARHCQQFGVPTGRRSGEPQQMVVLGMGKLGAVELNLSSDIDLIFAYPEGGETVGVKRSLDNQEFFIRLGQRLIKALDPMTVDGFVFRVDMRLRPYGSSGALVLSFNALEQYYQDQGRDWERYAMIKSRVVAGDQVAGAQLQEMLRPFVYRRYLDFSAIEALRTMKQLIQQEVRRKGMADNIKLGSGGIRE
;
A
#
# COMPACT_ATOMS: atom_id res chain seq x y z
N MET A 1 6.32 29.46 2.74
CA MET A 1 5.87 30.10 1.49
C MET A 1 4.37 30.19 1.56
N SER A 2 3.77 31.40 1.61
CA SER A 2 2.30 31.54 1.66
C SER A 2 1.69 31.02 0.36
N LEU A 3 0.56 30.29 0.48
CA LEU A 3 -0.19 29.83 -0.69
C LEU A 3 -0.73 31.04 -1.45
N PRO A 4 -0.68 31.04 -2.78
CA PRO A 4 -1.30 32.10 -3.56
C PRO A 4 -2.82 32.09 -3.31
N PRO A 5 -3.45 33.26 -3.28
CA PRO A 5 -4.91 33.38 -3.20
C PRO A 5 -5.59 32.72 -4.40
N LEU A 6 -6.90 32.50 -4.33
CA LEU A 6 -7.73 31.95 -5.43
C LEU A 6 -7.49 32.68 -6.77
N ALA A 7 -7.08 33.95 -6.70
CA ALA A 7 -6.75 34.79 -7.87
C ALA A 7 -5.61 34.24 -8.73
N ASP A 8 -4.79 33.32 -8.20
CA ASP A 8 -3.63 32.75 -8.92
C ASP A 8 -3.93 31.40 -9.62
N LEU A 9 -5.17 30.91 -9.56
CA LEU A 9 -5.58 29.76 -10.36
C LEU A 9 -5.78 30.19 -11.82
N PRO A 10 -5.29 29.39 -12.80
CA PRO A 10 -5.60 29.63 -14.20
C PRO A 10 -7.09 29.73 -14.43
N ALA A 11 -7.55 30.71 -15.20
CA ALA A 11 -8.96 30.99 -15.45
C ALA A 11 -9.74 29.76 -15.96
N ILE A 12 -9.06 28.88 -16.70
CA ILE A 12 -9.63 27.63 -17.22
C ILE A 12 -10.05 26.66 -16.09
N LEU A 13 -9.46 26.73 -14.90
CA LEU A 13 -9.77 25.86 -13.76
C LEU A 13 -10.91 26.41 -12.88
N LEU A 14 -11.23 27.71 -12.95
CA LEU A 14 -12.24 28.34 -12.10
C LEU A 14 -13.63 27.67 -12.20
N PRO A 15 -14.14 27.29 -13.38
CA PRO A 15 -15.44 26.62 -13.47
C PRO A 15 -15.48 25.27 -12.75
N PHE A 16 -14.36 24.52 -12.76
CA PHE A 16 -14.24 23.23 -12.07
C PHE A 16 -14.23 23.41 -10.56
N VAL A 17 -13.46 24.37 -10.06
CA VAL A 17 -13.38 24.70 -8.63
C VAL A 17 -14.72 25.20 -8.11
N THR A 18 -15.39 26.11 -8.83
CA THR A 18 -16.73 26.62 -8.44
C THR A 18 -17.75 25.49 -8.35
N ARG A 19 -17.74 24.57 -9.32
CA ARG A 19 -18.62 23.39 -9.29
C ARG A 19 -18.31 22.48 -8.11
N ALA A 20 -17.02 22.20 -7.84
CA ALA A 20 -16.58 21.38 -6.73
C ALA A 20 -17.02 21.98 -5.38
N GLU A 21 -16.83 23.29 -5.19
CA GLU A 21 -17.28 24.01 -4.01
C GLU A 21 -18.79 23.94 -3.82
N GLN A 22 -19.55 24.23 -4.87
CA GLN A 22 -21.01 24.18 -4.82
C GLN A 22 -21.52 22.77 -4.50
N SER A 23 -20.97 21.72 -5.15
CA SER A 23 -21.34 20.33 -4.88
C SER A 23 -21.00 19.92 -3.45
N PHE A 24 -19.86 20.34 -2.92
CA PHE A 24 -19.46 20.07 -1.54
C PHE A 24 -20.38 20.78 -0.54
N ARG A 25 -20.71 22.07 -0.74
CA ARG A 25 -21.65 22.82 0.10
C ARG A 25 -23.01 22.14 0.15
N THR A 26 -23.58 21.78 -1.01
CA THR A 26 -24.86 21.06 -1.10
C THR A 26 -24.79 19.71 -0.36
N ALA A 27 -23.68 18.98 -0.47
CA ALA A 27 -23.52 17.72 0.25
C ALA A 27 -23.43 17.91 1.77
N VAL A 28 -22.84 19.02 2.26
CA VAL A 28 -22.78 19.36 3.69
C VAL A 28 -24.16 19.82 4.19
N GLU A 29 -24.87 20.65 3.44
CA GLU A 29 -26.25 21.06 3.76
C GLU A 29 -27.17 19.84 3.95
N ALA A 30 -27.03 18.82 3.09
CA ALA A 30 -27.81 17.58 3.20
C ALA A 30 -27.50 16.76 4.47
N LEU A 31 -26.41 17.06 5.17
CA LEU A 31 -26.06 16.42 6.47
C LEU A 31 -26.58 17.17 7.68
N ASP A 32 -27.19 18.33 7.51
CA ASP A 32 -27.56 19.27 8.59
C ASP A 32 -26.34 19.73 9.44
N ASP A 33 -25.14 19.74 8.81
CA ASP A 33 -23.85 20.06 9.45
C ASP A 33 -23.29 21.42 8.96
N ASP A 34 -24.15 22.27 8.38
CA ASP A 34 -23.76 23.52 7.70
C ASP A 34 -22.98 24.49 8.62
N HIS A 35 -23.26 24.44 9.93
CA HIS A 35 -22.53 25.23 10.91
C HIS A 35 -21.00 24.96 10.93
N ARG A 36 -20.53 23.80 10.48
CA ARG A 36 -19.11 23.49 10.40
C ARG A 36 -18.39 24.24 9.29
N LEU A 37 -19.10 24.62 8.22
CA LEU A 37 -18.52 25.41 7.14
C LEU A 37 -18.31 26.87 7.55
N SER A 38 -19.10 27.39 8.50
CA SER A 38 -18.95 28.76 9.00
C SER A 38 -17.60 28.99 9.71
N ALA A 39 -16.95 27.91 10.16
CA ALA A 39 -15.63 27.97 10.78
C ALA A 39 -14.48 27.91 9.76
N TRP A 40 -14.76 27.73 8.45
CA TRP A 40 -13.70 27.68 7.43
C TRP A 40 -13.19 29.09 7.13
N THR A 41 -11.90 29.28 7.29
CA THR A 41 -11.22 30.53 6.98
C THR A 41 -11.06 30.73 5.46
N PRO A 42 -10.84 31.95 4.97
CA PRO A 42 -10.51 32.19 3.57
C PRO A 42 -9.34 31.35 3.07
N GLU A 43 -8.33 31.13 3.93
CA GLU A 43 -7.16 30.28 3.63
C GLU A 43 -7.56 28.82 3.42
N ARG A 44 -8.50 28.30 4.22
CA ARG A 44 -9.01 26.92 4.06
C ARG A 44 -9.76 26.77 2.75
N TRP A 45 -10.57 27.76 2.37
CA TRP A 45 -11.24 27.76 1.07
C TRP A 45 -10.25 27.87 -0.10
N ALA A 46 -9.18 28.65 0.03
CA ALA A 46 -8.11 28.71 -0.95
C ALA A 46 -7.36 27.37 -1.10
N GLN A 47 -7.13 26.66 0.00
CA GLN A 47 -6.57 25.31 -0.04
C GLN A 47 -7.51 24.32 -0.72
N PHE A 48 -8.81 24.35 -0.37
CA PHE A 48 -9.83 23.50 -1.00
C PHE A 48 -9.87 23.74 -2.52
N ALA A 49 -9.89 24.99 -2.95
CA ALA A 49 -9.88 25.36 -4.36
C ALA A 49 -8.65 24.83 -5.10
N ARG A 50 -7.46 24.94 -4.48
CA ARG A 50 -6.21 24.42 -5.06
C ARG A 50 -6.24 22.90 -5.20
N VAL A 51 -6.71 22.20 -4.17
CA VAL A 51 -6.71 20.74 -4.13
C VAL A 51 -7.75 20.19 -5.10
N THR A 52 -8.93 20.75 -5.15
CA THR A 52 -10.00 20.32 -6.09
C THR A 52 -9.70 20.68 -7.55
N ALA A 53 -8.93 21.75 -7.79
CA ALA A 53 -8.42 22.06 -9.13
C ALA A 53 -7.40 21.03 -9.65
N ALA A 54 -6.72 20.30 -8.77
CA ALA A 54 -5.61 19.40 -9.10
C ALA A 54 -5.92 17.91 -8.87
N SER A 55 -7.05 17.59 -8.21
CA SER A 55 -7.38 16.21 -7.83
C SER A 55 -8.88 15.93 -7.91
N ASP A 56 -9.30 15.23 -8.96
CA ASP A 56 -10.66 14.71 -9.09
C ASP A 56 -10.99 13.75 -7.94
N PHE A 57 -10.02 12.94 -7.51
CA PHE A 57 -10.20 12.02 -6.39
C PHE A 57 -10.64 12.76 -5.11
N VAL A 58 -9.96 13.85 -4.74
CA VAL A 58 -10.35 14.62 -3.54
C VAL A 58 -11.71 15.27 -3.74
N THR A 59 -11.99 15.79 -4.92
CA THR A 59 -13.31 16.38 -5.26
C THR A 59 -14.41 15.34 -5.06
N GLU A 60 -14.28 14.17 -5.65
CA GLU A 60 -15.27 13.09 -5.56
C GLU A 60 -15.46 12.60 -4.13
N GLN A 61 -14.36 12.38 -3.39
CA GLN A 61 -14.43 11.92 -2.01
C GLN A 61 -15.06 12.97 -1.08
N SER A 62 -14.75 14.24 -1.28
CA SER A 62 -15.33 15.34 -0.49
C SER A 62 -16.85 15.44 -0.65
N VAL A 63 -17.37 15.20 -1.85
CA VAL A 63 -18.82 15.23 -2.13
C VAL A 63 -19.50 13.94 -1.65
N ARG A 64 -18.84 12.81 -1.81
CA ARG A 64 -19.36 11.49 -1.44
C ARG A 64 -19.42 11.26 0.07
N ASP A 65 -18.41 11.71 0.80
CA ASP A 65 -18.32 11.64 2.26
C ASP A 65 -17.87 13.01 2.82
N PRO A 66 -18.76 14.01 2.83
CA PRO A 66 -18.41 15.34 3.31
C PRO A 66 -18.06 15.37 4.80
N ARG A 67 -18.61 14.45 5.61
CA ARG A 67 -18.24 14.31 7.04
C ARG A 67 -16.77 14.02 7.22
N MET A 68 -16.21 13.15 6.41
CA MET A 68 -14.78 12.82 6.43
C MET A 68 -13.90 14.07 6.28
N LEU A 69 -14.20 14.94 5.31
CA LEU A 69 -13.42 16.16 5.10
C LEU A 69 -13.62 17.17 6.23
N LEU A 70 -14.85 17.33 6.72
CA LEU A 70 -15.15 18.19 7.88
C LEU A 70 -14.39 17.74 9.12
N GLU A 71 -14.33 16.44 9.38
CA GLU A 71 -13.56 15.85 10.49
C GLU A 71 -12.05 16.08 10.31
N LEU A 72 -11.50 15.88 9.12
CA LEU A 72 -10.08 16.15 8.83
C LEU A 72 -9.70 17.60 9.08
N VAL A 73 -10.59 18.53 8.74
CA VAL A 73 -10.40 19.97 9.03
C VAL A 73 -10.48 20.24 10.54
N GLN A 74 -11.52 19.72 11.18
CA GLN A 74 -11.77 19.97 12.61
C GLN A 74 -10.71 19.38 13.53
N SER A 75 -10.18 18.18 13.19
CA SER A 75 -9.11 17.53 13.96
C SER A 75 -7.73 18.19 13.76
N GLY A 76 -7.59 19.09 12.78
CA GLY A 76 -6.31 19.69 12.43
C GLY A 76 -5.33 18.71 11.73
N GLU A 77 -5.78 17.52 11.34
CA GLU A 77 -4.92 16.51 10.71
C GLU A 77 -4.40 16.95 9.34
N LEU A 78 -5.10 17.86 8.67
CA LEU A 78 -4.63 18.44 7.41
C LEU A 78 -3.39 19.33 7.61
N ASP A 79 -3.20 19.90 8.80
CA ASP A 79 -2.21 20.94 9.03
C ASP A 79 -0.93 20.44 9.72
N ARG A 80 -0.89 19.16 10.11
CA ARG A 80 0.25 18.56 10.81
C ARG A 80 0.67 17.22 10.23
N SER A 81 1.92 16.85 10.48
CA SER A 81 2.38 15.48 10.27
C SER A 81 1.83 14.56 11.35
N PHE A 82 1.62 13.30 11.03
CA PHE A 82 1.31 12.30 12.03
C PHE A 82 2.53 11.98 12.91
N ALA A 83 2.27 11.67 14.17
CA ALA A 83 3.27 11.05 15.01
C ALA A 83 3.55 9.61 14.55
N SER A 84 4.70 9.06 14.97
CA SER A 84 5.04 7.68 14.64
C SER A 84 3.95 6.73 15.18
N GLY A 85 3.45 5.85 14.32
CA GLY A 85 2.40 4.87 14.66
C GLY A 85 0.97 5.42 14.69
N GLU A 86 0.75 6.74 14.63
CA GLU A 86 -0.59 7.34 14.72
C GLU A 86 -1.51 6.85 13.58
N LEU A 87 -1.01 6.82 12.34
CA LEU A 87 -1.77 6.33 11.19
C LEU A 87 -2.15 4.85 11.37
N CYS A 88 -1.20 4.03 11.83
CA CYS A 88 -1.45 2.62 12.11
C CYS A 88 -2.53 2.45 13.19
N ALA A 89 -2.47 3.23 14.27
CA ALA A 89 -3.46 3.19 15.34
C ALA A 89 -4.87 3.57 14.87
N GLN A 90 -5.00 4.55 13.97
CA GLN A 90 -6.29 4.93 13.40
C GLN A 90 -6.88 3.81 12.53
N ILE A 91 -6.06 3.19 11.67
CA ILE A 91 -6.50 2.05 10.86
C ILE A 91 -6.87 0.85 11.75
N ALA A 92 -6.05 0.54 12.75
CA ALA A 92 -6.31 -0.54 13.71
C ALA A 92 -7.64 -0.34 14.45
N ALA A 93 -7.93 0.86 14.92
CA ALA A 93 -9.18 1.18 15.58
C ALA A 93 -10.40 0.91 14.69
N ALA A 94 -10.32 1.29 13.40
CA ALA A 94 -11.40 1.03 12.46
C ALA A 94 -11.56 -0.45 12.09
N VAL A 95 -10.44 -1.18 11.92
CA VAL A 95 -10.41 -2.61 11.60
C VAL A 95 -10.95 -3.45 12.76
N ASN A 96 -10.64 -3.09 14.01
CA ASN A 96 -11.10 -3.80 15.20
C ASN A 96 -12.62 -3.77 15.41
N LEU A 97 -13.33 -2.84 14.78
CA LEU A 97 -14.80 -2.80 14.78
C LEU A 97 -15.43 -3.77 13.78
N ALA A 98 -14.64 -4.38 12.89
CA ALA A 98 -15.15 -5.31 11.89
C ALA A 98 -15.42 -6.69 12.51
N GLU A 99 -16.56 -7.27 12.16
CA GLU A 99 -16.99 -8.61 12.57
C GLU A 99 -16.93 -9.61 11.42
N THR A 100 -16.94 -9.13 10.18
CA THR A 100 -16.93 -9.95 8.96
C THR A 100 -15.88 -9.47 7.96
N ASP A 101 -15.47 -10.33 7.02
CA ASP A 101 -14.54 -9.98 5.95
C ASP A 101 -15.05 -8.77 5.11
N ASP A 102 -16.36 -8.66 4.91
CA ASP A 102 -16.96 -7.53 4.18
C ASP A 102 -16.87 -6.23 4.97
N GLN A 103 -17.04 -6.28 6.29
CA GLN A 103 -16.86 -5.11 7.17
C GLN A 103 -15.40 -4.72 7.24
N LEU A 104 -14.47 -5.67 7.33
CA LEU A 104 -13.03 -5.43 7.23
C LEU A 104 -12.68 -4.67 5.94
N GLY A 105 -13.12 -5.20 4.79
CA GLY A 105 -12.85 -4.55 3.50
C GLY A 105 -13.43 -3.14 3.40
N ARG A 106 -14.64 -2.90 3.95
CA ARG A 106 -15.23 -1.56 4.01
C ARG A 106 -14.46 -0.61 4.94
N ALA A 107 -14.04 -1.08 6.10
CA ALA A 107 -13.24 -0.29 7.04
C ALA A 107 -11.92 0.14 6.39
N LEU A 108 -11.20 -0.79 5.77
CA LEU A 108 -9.94 -0.51 5.07
C LEU A 108 -10.11 0.50 3.93
N ARG A 109 -11.16 0.37 3.08
CA ARG A 109 -11.41 1.32 1.99
C ARG A 109 -11.75 2.72 2.49
N ARG A 110 -12.53 2.85 3.56
CA ARG A 110 -12.83 4.15 4.19
C ARG A 110 -11.56 4.79 4.76
N GLN A 111 -10.74 4.02 5.47
CA GLN A 111 -9.47 4.52 6.01
C GLN A 111 -8.52 4.94 4.89
N ARG A 112 -8.41 4.15 3.83
CA ARG A 112 -7.63 4.53 2.66
C ARG A 112 -8.13 5.84 2.04
N ALA A 113 -9.44 5.99 1.83
CA ALA A 113 -9.99 7.22 1.26
C ALA A 113 -9.66 8.44 2.14
N ARG A 114 -9.88 8.34 3.45
CA ARG A 114 -9.57 9.40 4.43
C ARG A 114 -8.09 9.79 4.40
N HIS A 115 -7.20 8.82 4.53
CA HIS A 115 -5.76 9.11 4.59
C HIS A 115 -5.22 9.57 3.24
N GLN A 116 -5.72 9.03 2.13
CA GLN A 116 -5.30 9.48 0.80
C GLN A 116 -5.76 10.93 0.51
N VAL A 117 -6.96 11.32 0.93
CA VAL A 117 -7.41 12.73 0.86
C VAL A 117 -6.46 13.62 1.67
N ARG A 118 -6.13 13.22 2.92
CA ARG A 118 -5.19 13.96 3.76
C ARG A 118 -3.80 14.09 3.11
N ILE A 119 -3.25 13.00 2.59
CA ILE A 119 -1.91 12.98 1.96
C ILE A 119 -1.90 13.89 0.72
N ILE A 120 -2.88 13.76 -0.18
CA ILE A 120 -3.00 14.61 -1.38
C ILE A 120 -3.17 16.08 -0.98
N TRP A 121 -3.98 16.37 0.04
CA TRP A 121 -4.19 17.74 0.52
C TRP A 121 -2.86 18.36 0.96
N ARG A 122 -2.12 17.68 1.82
CA ARG A 122 -0.85 18.18 2.36
C ARG A 122 0.21 18.37 1.27
N ASP A 123 0.28 17.46 0.31
CA ASP A 123 1.18 17.55 -0.84
C ASP A 123 0.85 18.76 -1.71
N LEU A 124 -0.39 18.90 -2.16
CA LEU A 124 -0.84 19.98 -3.04
C LEU A 124 -0.83 21.35 -2.35
N THR A 125 -0.98 21.40 -1.04
CA THR A 125 -0.87 22.63 -0.24
C THR A 125 0.56 22.91 0.24
N ARG A 126 1.55 22.06 -0.17
CA ARG A 126 2.98 22.18 0.18
C ARG A 126 3.26 22.14 1.69
N GLN A 127 2.41 21.44 2.43
CA GLN A 127 2.62 21.15 3.85
C GLN A 127 3.42 19.86 4.09
N ALA A 128 3.59 19.06 3.04
CA ALA A 128 4.48 17.91 2.99
C ALA A 128 5.39 18.05 1.77
N ASP A 129 6.63 17.60 1.88
CA ASP A 129 7.53 17.42 0.76
C ASP A 129 7.34 16.03 0.12
N LEU A 130 8.03 15.77 -0.99
CA LEU A 130 7.93 14.51 -1.72
C LEU A 130 8.31 13.31 -0.83
N VAL A 131 9.33 13.45 0.01
CA VAL A 131 9.81 12.36 0.89
C VAL A 131 8.74 12.01 1.92
N GLN A 132 8.13 13.02 2.53
CA GLN A 132 7.03 12.84 3.47
C GLN A 132 5.80 12.23 2.79
N THR A 133 5.43 12.73 1.60
CA THR A 133 4.30 12.22 0.83
C THR A 133 4.47 10.72 0.50
N CYS A 134 5.65 10.32 0.00
CA CYS A 134 5.95 8.92 -0.28
C CYS A 134 5.98 8.04 0.99
N ARG A 135 6.48 8.58 2.10
CA ARG A 135 6.47 7.90 3.40
C ARG A 135 5.05 7.71 3.90
N ASP A 136 4.23 8.76 3.95
CA ASP A 136 2.84 8.68 4.40
C ASP A 136 2.02 7.67 3.58
N LEU A 137 2.27 7.59 2.25
CA LEU A 137 1.65 6.59 1.37
C LEU A 137 2.12 5.16 1.68
N SER A 138 3.42 4.98 1.96
CA SER A 138 3.98 3.68 2.31
C SER A 138 3.51 3.22 3.68
N ASP A 139 3.48 4.11 4.67
CA ASP A 139 2.98 3.83 6.02
C ASP A 139 1.48 3.46 5.99
N MET A 140 0.69 4.11 5.12
CA MET A 140 -0.72 3.76 4.91
C MET A 140 -0.86 2.35 4.31
N ALA A 141 -0.01 1.99 3.37
CA ALA A 141 -0.02 0.64 2.79
C ALA A 141 0.40 -0.40 3.82
N ASP A 142 1.50 -0.20 4.54
CA ASP A 142 2.00 -1.09 5.59
C ASP A 142 0.92 -1.33 6.66
N ALA A 143 0.34 -0.26 7.19
CA ALA A 143 -0.71 -0.36 8.20
C ALA A 143 -1.95 -1.08 7.69
N SER A 144 -2.37 -0.82 6.45
CA SER A 144 -3.53 -1.50 5.84
C SER A 144 -3.27 -2.99 5.66
N ILE A 145 -2.07 -3.38 5.20
CA ILE A 145 -1.68 -4.78 5.01
C ILE A 145 -1.59 -5.49 6.36
N ASP A 146 -0.87 -4.89 7.33
CA ASP A 146 -0.63 -5.53 8.62
C ASP A 146 -1.91 -5.67 9.44
N GLN A 147 -2.74 -4.63 9.53
CA GLN A 147 -3.99 -4.71 10.30
C GLN A 147 -5.00 -5.67 9.66
N ALA A 148 -5.06 -5.73 8.32
CA ALA A 148 -5.85 -6.74 7.62
C ALA A 148 -5.33 -8.14 7.90
N TYR A 149 -4.01 -8.34 7.86
CA TYR A 149 -3.37 -9.62 8.14
C TYR A 149 -3.65 -10.09 9.57
N GLN A 150 -3.42 -9.25 10.58
CA GLN A 150 -3.62 -9.60 12.00
C GLN A 150 -5.07 -9.99 12.26
N TRP A 151 -6.03 -9.23 11.76
CA TRP A 151 -7.45 -9.52 11.89
C TRP A 151 -7.83 -10.86 11.22
N LEU A 152 -7.36 -11.09 10.00
CA LEU A 152 -7.61 -12.33 9.26
C LEU A 152 -6.93 -13.53 9.90
N TYR A 153 -5.67 -13.40 10.36
CA TYR A 153 -4.92 -14.47 11.00
C TYR A 153 -5.61 -14.95 12.28
N ALA A 154 -6.02 -14.04 13.15
CA ALA A 154 -6.72 -14.39 14.39
C ALA A 154 -8.00 -15.22 14.11
N ARG A 155 -8.82 -14.80 13.13
CA ARG A 155 -10.04 -15.53 12.76
C ARG A 155 -9.75 -16.84 12.02
N HIS A 156 -8.67 -16.87 11.25
CA HIS A 156 -8.25 -18.09 10.56
C HIS A 156 -7.79 -19.16 11.55
N CYS A 157 -7.07 -18.75 12.61
CA CYS A 157 -6.69 -19.63 13.71
C CYS A 157 -7.91 -20.16 14.49
N GLN A 158 -8.92 -19.33 14.73
CA GLN A 158 -10.18 -19.77 15.36
C GLN A 158 -10.88 -20.85 14.53
N GLN A 159 -10.84 -20.72 13.21
CA GLN A 159 -11.52 -21.63 12.30
C GLN A 159 -10.75 -22.93 12.02
N PHE A 160 -9.44 -22.84 11.82
CA PHE A 160 -8.61 -23.93 11.30
C PHE A 160 -7.51 -24.41 12.26
N GLY A 161 -7.43 -23.84 13.47
CA GLY A 161 -6.37 -24.11 14.44
C GLY A 161 -5.14 -23.23 14.22
N VAL A 162 -4.19 -23.31 15.15
CA VAL A 162 -2.96 -22.53 15.13
C VAL A 162 -1.91 -23.28 14.32
N PRO A 163 -1.37 -22.72 13.22
CA PRO A 163 -0.31 -23.35 12.45
C PRO A 163 0.93 -23.48 13.32
N THR A 164 1.49 -24.69 13.39
CA THR A 164 2.59 -25.04 14.29
C THR A 164 3.72 -25.67 13.50
N GLY A 165 4.97 -25.26 13.78
CA GLY A 165 6.15 -25.80 13.13
C GLY A 165 6.40 -27.25 13.49
N ARG A 166 6.73 -28.08 12.49
CA ARG A 166 6.97 -29.53 12.70
C ARG A 166 8.21 -29.78 13.57
N ARG A 167 9.28 -28.97 13.45
CA ARG A 167 10.53 -29.14 14.17
C ARG A 167 10.55 -28.31 15.44
N SER A 168 10.11 -27.05 15.33
CA SER A 168 10.13 -26.11 16.45
C SER A 168 9.05 -26.40 17.50
N GLY A 169 7.90 -26.93 17.06
CA GLY A 169 6.72 -27.02 17.92
C GLY A 169 6.06 -25.68 18.22
N GLU A 170 6.57 -24.57 17.65
CA GLU A 170 6.12 -23.22 17.94
C GLU A 170 5.03 -22.75 16.96
N PRO A 171 4.11 -21.86 17.39
CA PRO A 171 3.15 -21.21 16.51
C PRO A 171 3.86 -20.48 15.36
N GLN A 172 3.30 -20.59 14.17
CA GLN A 172 3.85 -19.97 12.95
C GLN A 172 2.98 -18.81 12.49
N GLN A 173 3.62 -17.75 12.06
CA GLN A 173 2.94 -16.63 11.39
C GLN A 173 3.55 -16.42 10.00
N MET A 174 2.76 -15.81 9.12
CA MET A 174 3.23 -15.44 7.78
C MET A 174 4.06 -14.16 7.86
N VAL A 175 5.06 -14.06 6.99
CA VAL A 175 5.81 -12.84 6.70
C VAL A 175 5.34 -12.29 5.36
N VAL A 176 5.04 -11.00 5.31
CA VAL A 176 4.71 -10.28 4.08
C VAL A 176 5.87 -9.37 3.73
N LEU A 177 6.51 -9.64 2.61
CA LEU A 177 7.52 -8.75 2.04
C LEU A 177 6.87 -7.78 1.07
N GLY A 178 7.05 -6.48 1.30
CA GLY A 178 6.78 -5.43 0.33
C GLY A 178 8.00 -5.25 -0.59
N MET A 179 7.73 -5.20 -1.88
CA MET A 179 8.74 -5.12 -2.93
C MET A 179 8.71 -3.77 -3.63
N GLY A 180 9.72 -3.49 -4.42
CA GLY A 180 9.77 -2.33 -5.30
C GLY A 180 9.62 -1.00 -4.55
N LYS A 181 8.66 -0.17 -4.95
CA LYS A 181 8.42 1.14 -4.32
C LYS A 181 7.96 1.03 -2.87
N LEU A 182 7.10 0.04 -2.55
CA LEU A 182 6.66 -0.18 -1.18
C LEU A 182 7.83 -0.61 -0.30
N GLY A 183 8.64 -1.55 -0.78
CA GLY A 183 9.82 -2.03 -0.05
C GLY A 183 10.84 -0.92 0.22
N ALA A 184 10.99 0.03 -0.69
CA ALA A 184 11.92 1.16 -0.56
C ALA A 184 11.32 2.39 0.18
N VAL A 185 10.07 2.32 0.65
CA VAL A 185 9.34 3.46 1.25
C VAL A 185 9.20 4.63 0.26
N GLU A 186 9.03 4.31 -1.03
CA GLU A 186 8.91 5.26 -2.15
C GLU A 186 7.55 5.12 -2.86
N LEU A 187 6.51 4.65 -2.14
CA LEU A 187 5.20 4.46 -2.75
C LEU A 187 4.64 5.81 -3.21
N ASN A 188 4.14 5.87 -4.45
CA ASN A 188 3.46 7.06 -4.96
C ASN A 188 1.96 6.81 -5.14
N LEU A 189 1.20 7.89 -5.36
CA LEU A 189 -0.23 7.82 -5.67
C LEU A 189 -0.46 6.85 -6.84
N SER A 190 -1.50 6.04 -6.76
CA SER A 190 -1.89 5.05 -7.76
C SER A 190 -0.87 3.94 -8.05
N SER A 191 0.17 3.74 -7.24
CA SER A 191 1.02 2.56 -7.35
C SER A 191 0.29 1.30 -6.92
N ASP A 192 0.58 0.22 -7.64
CA ASP A 192 0.32 -1.12 -7.15
C ASP A 192 1.28 -1.44 -6.00
N ILE A 193 0.92 -2.37 -5.14
CA ILE A 193 1.80 -2.93 -4.12
C ILE A 193 2.26 -4.32 -4.57
N ASP A 194 3.57 -4.46 -4.74
CA ASP A 194 4.18 -5.74 -5.08
C ASP A 194 4.46 -6.50 -3.78
N LEU A 195 3.93 -7.72 -3.61
CA LEU A 195 4.06 -8.51 -2.38
C LEU A 195 4.62 -9.90 -2.64
N ILE A 196 5.35 -10.43 -1.65
CA ILE A 196 5.75 -11.84 -1.57
C ILE A 196 5.35 -12.35 -0.18
N PHE A 197 4.71 -13.53 -0.13
CA PHE A 197 4.29 -14.19 1.09
C PHE A 197 5.17 -15.37 1.41
N ALA A 198 5.62 -15.46 2.66
CA ALA A 198 6.43 -16.56 3.15
C ALA A 198 6.04 -16.95 4.58
N TYR A 199 6.37 -18.16 5.01
CA TYR A 199 6.19 -18.62 6.37
C TYR A 199 7.40 -19.45 6.83
N PRO A 200 7.72 -19.46 8.17
CA PRO A 200 9.00 -20.01 8.62
C PRO A 200 9.13 -21.51 8.38
N GLU A 201 8.16 -22.32 8.78
CA GLU A 201 8.31 -23.77 8.84
C GLU A 201 7.04 -24.54 8.46
N GLY A 202 7.22 -25.64 7.71
CA GLY A 202 6.16 -26.60 7.45
C GLY A 202 5.72 -27.32 8.72
N GLY A 203 4.47 -27.73 8.74
CA GLY A 203 3.86 -28.41 9.87
C GLY A 203 2.35 -28.49 9.68
N GLU A 204 1.59 -28.58 10.77
CA GLU A 204 0.15 -28.68 10.77
C GLU A 204 -0.49 -27.78 11.83
N THR A 205 -1.73 -27.42 11.61
CA THR A 205 -2.50 -26.66 12.61
C THR A 205 -2.87 -27.55 13.80
N VAL A 206 -2.84 -26.97 15.01
CA VAL A 206 -3.25 -27.61 16.27
C VAL A 206 -4.43 -26.89 16.90
N GLY A 207 -5.11 -27.56 17.83
CA GLY A 207 -6.24 -26.97 18.57
C GLY A 207 -7.62 -27.17 17.91
N VAL A 208 -7.71 -27.95 16.83
CA VAL A 208 -8.96 -28.28 16.12
C VAL A 208 -9.06 -29.78 15.86
N LYS A 209 -10.29 -30.27 15.59
CA LYS A 209 -10.52 -31.71 15.31
C LYS A 209 -9.88 -32.21 14.01
N ARG A 210 -9.72 -31.33 13.01
CA ARG A 210 -9.14 -31.66 11.71
C ARG A 210 -8.02 -30.68 11.43
N SER A 211 -6.78 -31.15 11.50
CA SER A 211 -5.60 -30.36 11.19
C SER A 211 -5.55 -29.98 9.71
N LEU A 212 -4.88 -28.88 9.43
CA LEU A 212 -4.56 -28.40 8.10
C LEU A 212 -3.04 -28.32 7.96
N ASP A 213 -2.50 -28.67 6.79
CA ASP A 213 -1.11 -28.41 6.49
C ASP A 213 -0.82 -26.88 6.51
N ASN A 214 0.33 -26.49 7.04
CA ASN A 214 0.69 -25.08 7.17
C ASN A 214 0.72 -24.34 5.82
N GLN A 215 1.14 -25.02 4.75
CA GLN A 215 1.13 -24.41 3.41
C GLN A 215 -0.31 -24.09 2.96
N GLU A 216 -1.22 -25.04 3.16
CA GLU A 216 -2.64 -24.83 2.83
C GLU A 216 -3.26 -23.72 3.67
N PHE A 217 -2.96 -23.70 4.99
CA PHE A 217 -3.40 -22.64 5.90
C PHE A 217 -2.97 -21.27 5.41
N PHE A 218 -1.67 -21.08 5.11
CA PHE A 218 -1.15 -19.79 4.69
C PHE A 218 -1.56 -19.40 3.26
N ILE A 219 -1.76 -20.35 2.35
CA ILE A 219 -2.31 -20.05 1.02
C ILE A 219 -3.73 -19.49 1.14
N ARG A 220 -4.58 -20.11 1.94
CA ARG A 220 -5.95 -19.63 2.18
C ARG A 220 -5.96 -18.26 2.85
N LEU A 221 -5.08 -18.04 3.84
CA LEU A 221 -4.93 -16.76 4.51
C LEU A 221 -4.46 -15.67 3.53
N GLY A 222 -3.45 -15.95 2.71
CA GLY A 222 -2.94 -15.03 1.69
C GLY A 222 -4.01 -14.67 0.65
N GLN A 223 -4.82 -15.63 0.21
CA GLN A 223 -5.96 -15.36 -0.68
C GLN A 223 -6.99 -14.43 -0.05
N ARG A 224 -7.32 -14.62 1.25
CA ARG A 224 -8.23 -13.72 1.98
C ARG A 224 -7.63 -12.32 2.13
N LEU A 225 -6.32 -12.21 2.40
CA LEU A 225 -5.63 -10.91 2.48
C LEU A 225 -5.71 -10.15 1.15
N ILE A 226 -5.41 -10.80 0.04
CA ILE A 226 -5.55 -10.19 -1.30
C ILE A 226 -7.00 -9.77 -1.54
N LYS A 227 -7.97 -10.63 -1.19
CA LYS A 227 -9.40 -10.32 -1.33
C LYS A 227 -9.85 -9.14 -0.47
N ALA A 228 -9.21 -8.88 0.66
CA ALA A 228 -9.51 -7.71 1.49
C ALA A 228 -8.96 -6.40 0.89
N LEU A 229 -7.85 -6.47 0.14
CA LEU A 229 -7.12 -5.29 -0.35
C LEU A 229 -7.45 -4.90 -1.80
N ASP A 230 -7.49 -5.88 -2.72
CA ASP A 230 -7.46 -5.63 -4.17
C ASP A 230 -8.83 -5.32 -4.82
N PRO A 231 -9.94 -5.99 -4.47
CA PRO A 231 -11.17 -5.87 -5.24
C PRO A 231 -11.73 -4.47 -5.32
N MET A 232 -12.07 -4.05 -6.55
CA MET A 232 -12.84 -2.84 -6.80
C MET A 232 -14.30 -3.06 -6.39
N THR A 233 -14.82 -2.17 -5.57
CA THR A 233 -16.21 -2.16 -5.11
C THR A 233 -16.84 -0.80 -5.32
N VAL A 234 -18.11 -0.64 -4.96
CA VAL A 234 -18.76 0.67 -4.91
C VAL A 234 -17.99 1.67 -4.03
N ASP A 235 -17.27 1.18 -2.99
CA ASP A 235 -16.43 2.01 -2.10
C ASP A 235 -14.97 2.14 -2.60
N GLY A 236 -14.68 1.74 -3.85
CA GLY A 236 -13.33 1.69 -4.40
C GLY A 236 -12.57 0.43 -3.99
N PHE A 237 -11.25 0.52 -3.95
CA PHE A 237 -10.32 -0.55 -3.53
C PHE A 237 -9.39 -0.02 -2.43
N VAL A 238 -8.66 -0.90 -1.75
CA VAL A 238 -7.61 -0.49 -0.81
C VAL A 238 -6.30 -0.30 -1.55
N PHE A 239 -5.73 -1.37 -2.12
CA PHE A 239 -4.55 -1.34 -3.00
C PHE A 239 -4.68 -2.43 -4.06
N ARG A 240 -4.26 -2.12 -5.29
CA ARG A 240 -4.04 -3.16 -6.30
C ARG A 240 -2.83 -3.99 -5.88
N VAL A 241 -2.99 -5.31 -5.80
CA VAL A 241 -1.96 -6.24 -5.31
C VAL A 241 -1.31 -6.96 -6.49
N ASP A 242 0.01 -6.84 -6.62
CA ASP A 242 0.78 -7.58 -7.60
C ASP A 242 1.65 -8.66 -6.92
N MET A 243 1.36 -9.91 -7.25
CA MET A 243 2.07 -11.08 -6.72
C MET A 243 3.08 -11.67 -7.71
N ARG A 244 3.36 -11.01 -8.85
CA ARG A 244 4.18 -11.57 -9.94
C ARG A 244 5.67 -11.64 -9.62
N LEU A 245 6.14 -10.90 -8.61
CA LEU A 245 7.54 -10.97 -8.16
C LEU A 245 7.84 -12.19 -7.27
N ARG A 246 6.82 -12.99 -6.90
CA ARG A 246 7.04 -14.23 -6.15
C ARG A 246 7.74 -15.30 -7.00
N PRO A 247 8.43 -16.28 -6.37
CA PRO A 247 9.03 -17.41 -7.07
C PRO A 247 8.09 -18.05 -8.10
N TYR A 248 8.61 -18.32 -9.29
CA TYR A 248 7.86 -18.81 -10.46
C TYR A 248 6.73 -17.89 -10.97
N GLY A 249 6.64 -16.67 -10.47
CA GLY A 249 5.64 -15.70 -10.92
C GLY A 249 4.21 -16.21 -10.75
N SER A 250 3.38 -16.06 -11.79
CA SER A 250 1.97 -16.46 -11.75
C SER A 250 1.77 -17.98 -11.63
N SER A 251 2.76 -18.79 -12.00
CA SER A 251 2.68 -20.26 -11.96
C SER A 251 3.10 -20.83 -10.59
N GLY A 252 3.76 -20.04 -9.75
CA GLY A 252 4.24 -20.48 -8.45
C GLY A 252 3.16 -20.46 -7.37
N ALA A 253 3.41 -21.21 -6.29
CA ALA A 253 2.57 -21.18 -5.11
C ALA A 253 2.46 -19.75 -4.56
N LEU A 254 1.30 -19.41 -4.02
CA LEU A 254 1.04 -18.07 -3.48
C LEU A 254 1.91 -17.77 -2.27
N VAL A 255 2.16 -18.78 -1.44
CA VAL A 255 2.94 -18.69 -0.21
C VAL A 255 3.95 -19.83 -0.19
N LEU A 256 5.20 -19.56 0.20
CA LEU A 256 6.27 -20.57 0.31
C LEU A 256 6.83 -20.60 1.72
N SER A 257 7.30 -21.79 2.16
CA SER A 257 8.11 -21.87 3.35
C SER A 257 9.50 -21.25 3.11
N PHE A 258 10.17 -20.80 4.17
CA PHE A 258 11.51 -20.21 4.08
C PHE A 258 12.48 -21.16 3.37
N ASN A 259 12.47 -22.46 3.70
CA ASN A 259 13.30 -23.46 3.03
C ASN A 259 13.04 -23.53 1.52
N ALA A 260 11.77 -23.55 1.11
CA ALA A 260 11.43 -23.60 -0.31
C ALA A 260 11.84 -22.31 -1.04
N LEU A 261 11.76 -21.17 -0.35
CA LEU A 261 12.14 -19.87 -0.88
C LEU A 261 13.66 -19.76 -1.02
N GLU A 262 14.42 -20.21 -0.02
CA GLU A 262 15.88 -20.28 -0.07
C GLU A 262 16.36 -21.17 -1.22
N GLN A 263 15.84 -22.39 -1.30
CA GLN A 263 16.17 -23.33 -2.37
C GLN A 263 15.88 -22.74 -3.75
N TYR A 264 14.72 -22.10 -3.93
CA TYR A 264 14.39 -21.45 -5.19
C TYR A 264 15.44 -20.40 -5.58
N TYR A 265 15.78 -19.49 -4.66
CA TYR A 265 16.73 -18.42 -4.99
C TYR A 265 18.16 -18.92 -5.17
N GLN A 266 18.56 -20.03 -4.52
CA GLN A 266 19.84 -20.66 -4.74
C GLN A 266 19.94 -21.35 -6.10
N ASP A 267 18.89 -22.09 -6.50
CA ASP A 267 18.92 -22.96 -7.69
C ASP A 267 18.40 -22.29 -8.95
N GLN A 268 17.39 -21.42 -8.82
CA GLN A 268 16.62 -20.86 -9.93
C GLN A 268 16.62 -19.33 -9.97
N GLY A 269 17.11 -18.68 -8.91
CA GLY A 269 17.07 -17.22 -8.77
C GLY A 269 17.79 -16.49 -9.90
N ARG A 270 17.10 -15.60 -10.58
CA ARG A 270 17.58 -14.83 -11.73
C ARG A 270 18.15 -13.48 -11.29
N ASP A 271 18.98 -12.87 -12.10
CA ASP A 271 19.59 -11.57 -11.80
C ASP A 271 18.56 -10.46 -11.61
N TRP A 272 17.46 -10.47 -12.36
CA TRP A 272 16.39 -9.48 -12.19
C TRP A 272 15.65 -9.65 -10.85
N GLU A 273 15.50 -10.89 -10.34
CA GLU A 273 14.90 -11.15 -9.02
C GLU A 273 15.83 -10.69 -7.91
N ARG A 274 17.15 -10.92 -8.07
CA ARG A 274 18.16 -10.37 -7.17
C ARG A 274 18.07 -8.84 -7.10
N TYR A 275 17.98 -8.18 -8.24
CA TYR A 275 17.82 -6.74 -8.32
C TYR A 275 16.53 -6.27 -7.65
N ALA A 276 15.41 -6.96 -7.89
CA ALA A 276 14.13 -6.64 -7.25
C ALA A 276 14.19 -6.77 -5.72
N MET A 277 14.92 -7.80 -5.21
CA MET A 277 15.08 -8.05 -3.76
C MET A 277 15.88 -6.98 -3.02
N ILE A 278 16.67 -6.14 -3.70
CA ILE A 278 17.38 -5.00 -3.07
C ILE A 278 16.36 -4.07 -2.39
N LYS A 279 15.18 -3.92 -2.98
CA LYS A 279 14.07 -3.11 -2.44
C LYS A 279 13.02 -3.98 -1.75
N SER A 280 13.43 -4.99 -0.99
CA SER A 280 12.51 -5.80 -0.18
C SER A 280 12.52 -5.37 1.28
N ARG A 281 11.33 -5.34 1.91
CA ARG A 281 11.15 -5.00 3.33
C ARG A 281 9.99 -5.79 3.91
N VAL A 282 10.08 -6.17 5.18
CA VAL A 282 8.95 -6.75 5.91
C VAL A 282 7.92 -5.65 6.16
N VAL A 283 6.70 -5.84 5.67
CA VAL A 283 5.62 -4.85 5.78
C VAL A 283 4.46 -5.31 6.67
N ALA A 284 4.34 -6.64 6.90
CA ALA A 284 3.32 -7.19 7.78
C ALA A 284 3.71 -8.57 8.28
N GLY A 285 3.04 -9.02 9.34
CA GLY A 285 3.19 -10.33 9.95
C GLY A 285 4.34 -10.40 10.95
N ASP A 286 4.99 -11.56 11.05
CA ASP A 286 6.07 -11.80 12.03
C ASP A 286 7.34 -11.04 11.67
N GLN A 287 7.65 -9.99 12.41
CA GLN A 287 8.81 -9.14 12.20
C GLN A 287 10.13 -9.87 12.55
N VAL A 288 10.11 -10.76 13.53
CA VAL A 288 11.31 -11.52 13.96
C VAL A 288 11.65 -12.56 12.88
N ALA A 289 10.68 -13.35 12.47
CA ALA A 289 10.84 -14.30 11.38
C ALA A 289 11.17 -13.56 10.06
N GLY A 290 10.62 -12.39 9.84
CA GLY A 290 10.92 -11.54 8.69
C GLY A 290 12.38 -11.10 8.64
N ALA A 291 12.96 -10.70 9.77
CA ALA A 291 14.39 -10.37 9.87
C ALA A 291 15.27 -11.61 9.57
N GLN A 292 14.89 -12.78 10.07
CA GLN A 292 15.57 -14.05 9.77
C GLN A 292 15.51 -14.38 8.27
N LEU A 293 14.33 -14.18 7.64
CA LEU A 293 14.16 -14.37 6.20
C LEU A 293 15.07 -13.45 5.39
N GLN A 294 15.14 -12.17 5.75
CA GLN A 294 16.02 -11.21 5.06
C GLN A 294 17.49 -11.57 5.19
N GLU A 295 17.94 -12.01 6.38
CA GLU A 295 19.32 -12.45 6.58
C GLU A 295 19.63 -13.74 5.79
N MET A 296 18.69 -14.68 5.72
CA MET A 296 18.80 -15.91 4.93
C MET A 296 18.93 -15.59 3.42
N LEU A 297 18.19 -14.60 2.92
CA LEU A 297 18.23 -14.19 1.51
C LEU A 297 19.41 -13.28 1.16
N ARG A 298 20.10 -12.72 2.15
CA ARG A 298 21.18 -11.76 1.95
C ARG A 298 22.30 -12.25 1.03
N PRO A 299 22.79 -13.52 1.11
CA PRO A 299 23.82 -14.04 0.19
C PRO A 299 23.36 -14.07 -1.28
N PHE A 300 22.07 -14.28 -1.52
CA PHE A 300 21.49 -14.18 -2.86
C PHE A 300 21.46 -12.74 -3.35
N VAL A 301 21.04 -11.79 -2.50
CA VAL A 301 20.88 -10.37 -2.87
C VAL A 301 22.23 -9.69 -3.04
N TYR A 302 23.14 -9.88 -2.06
CA TYR A 302 24.43 -9.21 -1.99
C TYR A 302 25.58 -10.21 -2.09
N ARG A 303 26.21 -10.26 -3.26
CA ARG A 303 27.42 -11.08 -3.46
C ARG A 303 28.65 -10.40 -2.86
N ARG A 304 29.55 -11.20 -2.30
CA ARG A 304 30.81 -10.71 -1.69
C ARG A 304 31.76 -10.10 -2.72
N TYR A 305 31.66 -10.50 -3.99
CA TYR A 305 32.53 -10.04 -5.07
C TYR A 305 31.67 -9.40 -6.18
N LEU A 306 32.25 -8.37 -6.82
CA LEU A 306 31.65 -7.75 -8.00
C LEU A 306 31.50 -8.81 -9.11
N ASP A 307 30.28 -9.02 -9.51
CA ASP A 307 29.92 -9.92 -10.60
C ASP A 307 29.69 -9.07 -11.86
N PHE A 308 30.71 -9.04 -12.72
CA PHE A 308 30.60 -8.30 -13.99
C PHE A 308 29.47 -8.82 -14.87
N SER A 309 29.13 -10.12 -14.77
CA SER A 309 27.99 -10.69 -15.50
C SER A 309 26.65 -10.12 -15.04
N ALA A 310 26.50 -9.82 -13.74
CA ALA A 310 25.31 -9.17 -13.21
C ALA A 310 25.15 -7.74 -13.74
N ILE A 311 26.26 -6.99 -13.86
CA ILE A 311 26.23 -5.65 -14.46
C ILE A 311 25.79 -5.70 -15.94
N GLU A 312 26.30 -6.69 -16.69
CA GLU A 312 25.94 -6.89 -18.08
C GLU A 312 24.49 -7.33 -18.23
N ALA A 313 23.98 -8.21 -17.35
CA ALA A 313 22.59 -8.60 -17.30
C ALA A 313 21.66 -7.41 -17.02
N LEU A 314 22.02 -6.51 -16.11
CA LEU A 314 21.28 -5.27 -15.84
C LEU A 314 21.26 -4.30 -17.03
N ARG A 315 22.41 -4.16 -17.72
CA ARG A 315 22.48 -3.35 -18.96
C ARG A 315 21.60 -3.92 -20.06
N THR A 316 21.65 -5.23 -20.27
CA THR A 316 20.81 -5.94 -21.23
C THR A 316 19.33 -5.77 -20.90
N MET A 317 18.95 -5.92 -19.63
CA MET A 317 17.57 -5.69 -19.17
C MET A 317 17.13 -4.25 -19.45
N LYS A 318 17.97 -3.24 -19.17
CA LYS A 318 17.68 -1.83 -19.50
C LYS A 318 17.49 -1.63 -21.00
N GLN A 319 18.32 -2.24 -21.83
CA GLN A 319 18.18 -2.18 -23.28
C GLN A 319 16.86 -2.82 -23.77
N LEU A 320 16.46 -3.98 -23.23
CA LEU A 320 15.19 -4.62 -23.57
C LEU A 320 13.99 -3.76 -23.17
N ILE A 321 14.02 -3.13 -22.01
CA ILE A 321 12.99 -2.19 -21.56
C ILE A 321 12.90 -1.00 -22.55
N GLN A 322 14.02 -0.42 -22.94
CA GLN A 322 14.05 0.71 -23.88
C GLN A 322 13.53 0.31 -25.28
N GLN A 323 13.87 -0.88 -25.74
CA GLN A 323 13.34 -1.41 -27.02
C GLN A 323 11.82 -1.57 -26.95
N GLU A 324 11.31 -2.13 -25.85
CA GLU A 324 9.87 -2.32 -25.68
C GLU A 324 9.11 -0.98 -25.57
N VAL A 325 9.68 0.01 -24.88
CA VAL A 325 9.13 1.38 -24.79
C VAL A 325 9.04 2.00 -26.19
N ARG A 326 10.09 1.87 -27.01
CA ARG A 326 10.08 2.35 -28.40
C ARG A 326 9.07 1.60 -29.25
N ARG A 327 9.00 0.27 -29.13
CA ARG A 327 8.06 -0.57 -29.88
C ARG A 327 6.60 -0.20 -29.60
N LYS A 328 6.29 0.17 -28.37
CA LYS A 328 4.95 0.57 -27.93
C LYS A 328 4.63 2.06 -28.11
N GLY A 329 5.54 2.85 -28.68
CA GLY A 329 5.37 4.29 -28.85
C GLY A 329 5.23 5.06 -27.53
N MET A 330 5.84 4.55 -26.45
CA MET A 330 5.74 5.11 -25.10
C MET A 330 6.97 5.97 -24.73
N ALA A 331 7.62 6.61 -25.70
CA ALA A 331 8.82 7.42 -25.46
C ALA A 331 8.57 8.58 -24.48
N ASP A 332 7.37 9.16 -24.52
CA ASP A 332 6.95 10.27 -23.65
C ASP A 332 6.26 9.80 -22.36
N ASN A 333 6.30 8.49 -22.07
CA ASN A 333 5.68 7.95 -20.86
C ASN A 333 6.49 8.37 -19.63
N ILE A 334 5.83 9.06 -18.71
CA ILE A 334 6.47 9.62 -17.48
C ILE A 334 7.16 8.54 -16.65
N LYS A 335 6.70 7.30 -16.67
CA LYS A 335 7.27 6.20 -15.89
C LYS A 335 8.41 5.49 -16.61
N LEU A 336 8.30 5.30 -17.93
CA LEU A 336 9.14 4.39 -18.72
C LEU A 336 10.00 5.10 -19.77
N GLY A 337 9.66 6.33 -20.13
CA GLY A 337 10.42 7.13 -21.10
C GLY A 337 11.76 7.58 -20.54
N SER A 338 12.64 8.07 -21.43
CA SER A 338 13.94 8.61 -21.05
C SER A 338 13.78 9.83 -20.12
N GLY A 339 14.50 9.89 -19.01
CA GLY A 339 14.32 10.89 -17.96
C GLY A 339 13.07 10.68 -17.09
N GLY A 340 12.38 9.55 -17.23
CA GLY A 340 11.19 9.22 -16.45
C GLY A 340 11.52 8.72 -15.03
N ILE A 341 10.45 8.45 -14.26
CA ILE A 341 10.55 8.07 -12.83
C ILE A 341 11.43 6.82 -12.58
N ARG A 342 11.65 5.97 -13.59
CA ARG A 342 12.47 4.74 -13.49
C ARG A 342 13.96 4.95 -13.80
N GLU A 343 14.36 6.07 -14.36
CA GLU A 343 15.76 6.44 -14.59
C GLU A 343 16.35 7.22 -13.41
#